data_6e88dd986389aeabac6327ece09afb18
#
_entry.id   6e88dd986389aeabac6327ece09afb18
#
_cell.length_a   1.000
_cell.length_b   1.000
_cell.length_c   1.000
_cell.angle_alpha   90.00
_cell.angle_beta   90.00
_cell.angle_gamma   90.00
#
_symmetry.space_group_name_H-M   'P 1'
#
loop_
_entity.id
_entity.type
_entity.pdbx_description
1 polymer ?
#
loop_
_entity_poly.entity_id
_entity_poly.type
_entity_poly.pdbx_seq_one_letter_code
_entity_poly.pdbx_strand_id
1 'polypeptide(L)'
;MTDPVPISMDRYYPPRYRRFNAAAAFVLRRLYLRRVDGWLSRLPSAGLALELGSGTGWMLRALRERGWLAVGSERTVAVAAAARDAAGVPMFVGDLAAIRDEPVLDLVVMFHVLEHLADPLAELRAIGRRVKPGGTLILGVPNIASWQARLVGSRWMHLDVPRHLVHFSPDAIERALRASGFRVARVNFRSFEHDPVGWVQGGLDRLGFEQGFLLKLLARMPERHSGLPATVAAVLLTVPLAALGLVLAVASWRAGAGAVMEVWAVREERSQD
;
A
#
# COMPACT_ATOMS: atom_id res chain seq x y z
N MET A 1 -7.81 15.94 3.75
CA MET A 1 -8.56 15.14 4.74
C MET A 1 -9.99 14.95 4.27
N THR A 2 -10.57 13.78 4.52
CA THR A 2 -12.01 13.55 4.33
C THR A 2 -12.76 14.19 5.50
N ASP A 3 -13.73 15.06 5.21
CA ASP A 3 -14.52 15.73 6.25
C ASP A 3 -16.01 15.57 5.90
N PRO A 4 -16.86 15.03 6.78
CA PRO A 4 -16.47 14.46 8.07
C PRO A 4 -15.78 13.07 7.94
N VAL A 5 -14.88 12.78 8.88
CA VAL A 5 -14.32 11.43 9.01
C VAL A 5 -15.44 10.46 9.43
N PRO A 6 -15.64 9.32 8.75
CA PRO A 6 -16.67 8.37 9.13
C PRO A 6 -16.51 7.87 10.57
N ILE A 7 -17.61 7.80 11.33
CA ILE A 7 -17.63 7.33 12.73
C ILE A 7 -17.17 5.87 12.82
N SER A 8 -17.52 5.05 11.81
CA SER A 8 -17.03 3.68 11.68
C SER A 8 -16.64 3.39 10.26
N MET A 9 -15.48 2.79 10.09
CA MET A 9 -14.93 2.35 8.81
C MET A 9 -15.28 0.90 8.48
N ASP A 10 -15.89 0.13 9.39
CA ASP A 10 -16.08 -1.32 9.27
C ASP A 10 -16.91 -1.71 8.05
N ARG A 11 -17.94 -0.91 7.73
CA ARG A 11 -18.76 -1.13 6.54
C ARG A 11 -17.99 -1.04 5.22
N TYR A 12 -16.83 -0.35 5.20
CA TYR A 12 -15.97 -0.20 4.02
C TYR A 12 -14.90 -1.29 3.90
N TYR A 13 -14.81 -2.17 4.91
CA TYR A 13 -13.88 -3.29 4.97
C TYR A 13 -14.61 -4.62 5.23
N PRO A 14 -15.46 -5.09 4.28
CA PRO A 14 -16.16 -6.35 4.47
C PRO A 14 -15.15 -7.51 4.58
N PRO A 15 -15.46 -8.59 5.33
CA PRO A 15 -14.56 -9.73 5.56
C PRO A 15 -14.04 -10.41 4.29
N ARG A 16 -14.71 -10.21 3.17
CA ARG A 16 -14.32 -10.74 1.84
C ARG A 16 -13.68 -9.70 0.92
N TYR A 17 -13.33 -8.55 1.45
CA TYR A 17 -12.66 -7.50 0.70
C TYR A 17 -11.32 -8.00 0.14
N ARG A 18 -11.11 -7.87 -1.19
CA ARG A 18 -9.89 -8.29 -1.91
C ARG A 18 -9.68 -9.82 -2.05
N ARG A 19 -10.71 -10.60 -2.37
CA ARG A 19 -10.50 -11.95 -2.90
C ARG A 19 -10.18 -11.88 -4.40
N PHE A 20 -8.91 -11.97 -4.74
CA PHE A 20 -8.47 -12.13 -6.12
C PHE A 20 -8.70 -13.57 -6.60
N ASN A 21 -8.89 -13.74 -7.92
CA ASN A 21 -8.84 -15.09 -8.50
C ASN A 21 -7.42 -15.69 -8.35
N ALA A 22 -7.29 -17.01 -8.47
CA ALA A 22 -6.03 -17.71 -8.20
C ALA A 22 -4.86 -17.21 -9.06
N ALA A 23 -5.11 -16.85 -10.33
CA ALA A 23 -4.08 -16.34 -11.22
C ALA A 23 -3.58 -14.95 -10.79
N ALA A 24 -4.51 -14.02 -10.48
CA ALA A 24 -4.16 -12.69 -9.99
C ALA A 24 -3.43 -12.79 -8.63
N ALA A 25 -3.90 -13.65 -7.71
CA ALA A 25 -3.25 -13.89 -6.43
C ALA A 25 -1.81 -14.41 -6.61
N PHE A 26 -1.60 -15.35 -7.54
CA PHE A 26 -0.27 -15.87 -7.86
C PHE A 26 0.67 -14.79 -8.37
N VAL A 27 0.22 -13.96 -9.32
CA VAL A 27 1.02 -12.85 -9.87
C VAL A 27 1.35 -11.84 -8.78
N LEU A 28 0.37 -11.38 -8.00
CA LEU A 28 0.57 -10.43 -6.91
C LEU A 28 1.56 -10.96 -5.88
N ARG A 29 1.40 -12.23 -5.46
CA ARG A 29 2.35 -12.86 -4.54
C ARG A 29 3.78 -12.82 -5.09
N ARG A 30 3.98 -13.14 -6.37
CA ARG A 30 5.31 -13.07 -7.01
C ARG A 30 5.88 -11.65 -7.02
N LEU A 31 5.05 -10.64 -7.26
CA LEU A 31 5.47 -9.24 -7.23
C LEU A 31 5.89 -8.82 -5.82
N TYR A 32 5.10 -9.19 -4.79
CA TYR A 32 5.46 -8.91 -3.39
C TYR A 32 6.76 -9.62 -2.96
N LEU A 33 6.95 -10.87 -3.32
CA LEU A 33 8.19 -11.59 -3.03
C LEU A 33 9.41 -10.90 -3.67
N ARG A 34 9.31 -10.51 -4.96
CA ARG A 34 10.38 -9.76 -5.64
C ARG A 34 10.65 -8.40 -5.00
N ARG A 35 9.59 -7.72 -4.52
CA ARG A 35 9.74 -6.47 -3.77
C ARG A 35 10.56 -6.68 -2.50
N VAL A 36 10.20 -7.69 -1.69
CA VAL A 36 10.94 -8.02 -0.47
C VAL A 36 12.38 -8.41 -0.78
N ASP A 37 12.64 -9.19 -1.83
CA ASP A 37 14.01 -9.51 -2.28
C ASP A 37 14.81 -8.23 -2.61
N GLY A 38 14.17 -7.28 -3.29
CA GLY A 38 14.76 -5.98 -3.57
C GLY A 38 15.04 -5.12 -2.32
N TRP A 39 14.25 -5.30 -1.24
CA TRP A 39 14.51 -4.64 0.03
C TRP A 39 15.71 -5.24 0.74
N LEU A 40 15.75 -6.56 0.82
CA LEU A 40 16.76 -7.30 1.57
C LEU A 40 18.17 -7.09 1.05
N SER A 41 18.32 -6.81 -0.25
CA SER A 41 19.61 -6.42 -0.83
C SER A 41 20.12 -5.06 -0.35
N ARG A 42 19.31 -4.29 0.38
CA ARG A 42 19.60 -2.91 0.83
C ARG A 42 19.47 -2.72 2.34
N LEU A 43 18.78 -3.65 3.00
CA LEU A 43 18.67 -3.64 4.45
C LEU A 43 19.95 -4.20 5.08
N PRO A 44 20.29 -3.76 6.29
CA PRO A 44 21.36 -4.39 7.06
C PRO A 44 20.99 -5.84 7.40
N SER A 45 21.76 -6.46 8.28
CA SER A 45 21.48 -7.83 8.77
C SER A 45 20.06 -7.97 9.29
N ALA A 46 19.53 -9.19 9.22
CA ALA A 46 18.20 -9.49 9.74
C ALA A 46 18.07 -9.14 11.24
N GLY A 47 16.92 -8.63 11.61
CA GLY A 47 16.60 -8.18 12.95
C GLY A 47 15.11 -8.36 13.27
N LEU A 48 14.56 -7.50 14.12
CA LEU A 48 13.14 -7.50 14.49
C LEU A 48 12.35 -6.58 13.55
N ALA A 49 11.38 -7.16 12.84
CA ALA A 49 10.52 -6.45 11.89
C ALA A 49 9.06 -6.44 12.34
N LEU A 50 8.38 -5.33 12.12
CA LEU A 50 6.94 -5.16 12.29
C LEU A 50 6.32 -4.78 10.94
N GLU A 51 5.27 -5.51 10.52
CA GLU A 51 4.41 -5.10 9.41
C GLU A 51 3.05 -4.66 9.95
N LEU A 52 2.74 -3.37 9.79
CA LEU A 52 1.44 -2.79 10.16
C LEU A 52 0.46 -2.94 8.98
N GLY A 53 -0.71 -3.54 9.24
CA GLY A 53 -1.69 -3.82 8.20
C GLY A 53 -1.22 -4.91 7.23
N SER A 54 -0.80 -6.06 7.75
CA SER A 54 -0.16 -7.13 6.97
C SER A 54 -1.05 -7.80 5.91
N GLY A 55 -2.36 -7.60 5.95
CA GLY A 55 -3.30 -8.11 4.97
C GLY A 55 -3.22 -9.63 4.79
N THR A 56 -2.63 -10.07 3.67
CA THR A 56 -2.44 -11.50 3.37
C THR A 56 -1.25 -12.13 4.07
N GLY A 57 -0.39 -11.35 4.72
CA GLY A 57 0.83 -11.81 5.37
C GLY A 57 1.95 -12.26 4.43
N TRP A 58 1.84 -12.03 3.11
CA TRP A 58 2.84 -12.50 2.15
C TRP A 58 4.19 -11.81 2.28
N MET A 59 4.22 -10.50 2.55
CA MET A 59 5.47 -9.79 2.79
C MET A 59 6.11 -10.23 4.10
N LEU A 60 5.30 -10.34 5.15
CA LEU A 60 5.75 -10.82 6.45
C LEU A 60 6.37 -12.22 6.37
N ARG A 61 5.70 -13.13 5.65
CA ARG A 61 6.24 -14.48 5.39
C ARG A 61 7.58 -14.42 4.65
N ALA A 62 7.68 -13.57 3.63
CA ALA A 62 8.92 -13.43 2.86
C ALA A 62 10.08 -12.91 3.72
N LEU A 63 9.84 -12.01 4.66
CA LEU A 63 10.83 -11.53 5.63
C LEU A 63 11.27 -12.68 6.54
N ARG A 64 10.33 -13.47 7.08
CA ARG A 64 10.64 -14.61 7.96
C ARG A 64 11.44 -15.70 7.25
N GLU A 65 11.08 -16.06 6.01
CA GLU A 65 11.82 -17.02 5.20
C GLU A 65 13.27 -16.60 4.95
N ARG A 66 13.62 -15.34 5.21
CA ARG A 66 14.96 -14.75 5.06
C ARG A 66 15.63 -14.39 6.38
N GLY A 67 15.12 -14.97 7.48
CA GLY A 67 15.76 -14.89 8.79
C GLY A 67 15.33 -13.72 9.66
N TRP A 68 14.37 -12.87 9.24
CA TRP A 68 13.85 -11.80 10.08
C TRP A 68 12.93 -12.37 11.18
N LEU A 69 13.06 -11.85 12.39
CA LEU A 69 12.07 -12.04 13.43
C LEU A 69 10.92 -11.05 13.16
N ALA A 70 9.96 -11.48 12.32
CA ALA A 70 8.92 -10.58 11.84
C ALA A 70 7.56 -10.96 12.43
N VAL A 71 6.81 -9.94 12.88
CA VAL A 71 5.44 -10.02 13.38
C VAL A 71 4.56 -9.03 12.62
N GLY A 72 3.29 -9.40 12.39
CA GLY A 72 2.32 -8.53 11.75
C GLY A 72 1.24 -8.04 12.68
N SER A 73 0.62 -6.92 12.35
CA SER A 73 -0.59 -6.46 13.00
C SER A 73 -1.72 -6.25 12.01
N GLU A 74 -2.95 -6.44 12.50
CA GLU A 74 -4.18 -6.14 11.79
C GLU A 74 -5.23 -5.56 12.72
N ARG A 75 -6.16 -4.78 12.16
CA ARG A 75 -7.22 -4.12 12.95
C ARG A 75 -8.29 -5.10 13.44
N THR A 76 -8.50 -6.21 12.73
CA THR A 76 -9.59 -7.14 13.05
C THR A 76 -9.07 -8.56 13.28
N VAL A 77 -9.72 -9.28 14.19
CA VAL A 77 -9.43 -10.69 14.49
C VAL A 77 -9.55 -11.56 13.24
N ALA A 78 -10.57 -11.31 12.42
CA ALA A 78 -10.84 -12.11 11.22
C ALA A 78 -9.72 -12.02 10.18
N VAL A 79 -9.18 -10.79 9.92
CA VAL A 79 -8.09 -10.59 8.96
C VAL A 79 -6.78 -11.14 9.53
N ALA A 80 -6.49 -10.91 10.80
CA ALA A 80 -5.30 -11.45 11.45
C ALA A 80 -5.29 -13.00 11.46
N ALA A 81 -6.43 -13.63 11.74
CA ALA A 81 -6.57 -15.08 11.68
C ALA A 81 -6.36 -15.59 10.25
N ALA A 82 -7.00 -14.97 9.26
CA ALA A 82 -6.85 -15.36 7.85
C ALA A 82 -5.39 -15.24 7.36
N ALA A 83 -4.66 -14.20 7.75
CA ALA A 83 -3.25 -14.04 7.43
C ALA A 83 -2.38 -15.11 8.10
N ARG A 84 -2.62 -15.40 9.37
CA ARG A 84 -1.94 -16.45 10.11
C ARG A 84 -2.13 -17.82 9.46
N ASP A 85 -3.38 -18.16 9.11
CA ASP A 85 -3.73 -19.45 8.50
C ASP A 85 -3.15 -19.58 7.08
N ALA A 86 -3.20 -18.51 6.28
CA ALA A 86 -2.74 -18.54 4.89
C ALA A 86 -1.21 -18.47 4.74
N ALA A 87 -0.54 -17.73 5.61
CA ALA A 87 0.89 -17.44 5.50
C ALA A 87 1.75 -18.09 6.59
N GLY A 88 1.14 -18.66 7.65
CA GLY A 88 1.86 -19.29 8.76
C GLY A 88 2.72 -18.29 9.55
N VAL A 89 2.24 -17.07 9.73
CA VAL A 89 3.00 -15.95 10.33
C VAL A 89 2.39 -15.50 11.65
N PRO A 90 3.20 -15.06 12.63
CA PRO A 90 2.68 -14.49 13.86
C PRO A 90 1.99 -13.16 13.61
N MET A 91 0.78 -13.03 14.14
CA MET A 91 -0.07 -11.85 14.01
C MET A 91 -0.65 -11.48 15.36
N PHE A 92 -0.77 -10.17 15.62
CA PHE A 92 -1.61 -9.67 16.70
C PHE A 92 -2.71 -8.75 16.15
N VAL A 93 -3.72 -8.52 16.96
CA VAL A 93 -4.81 -7.59 16.65
C VAL A 93 -4.59 -6.32 17.45
N GLY A 94 -4.57 -5.19 16.76
CA GLY A 94 -4.36 -3.89 17.37
C GLY A 94 -3.36 -3.02 16.62
N ASP A 95 -3.03 -1.92 17.26
CA ASP A 95 -2.10 -0.91 16.79
C ASP A 95 -0.76 -0.96 17.56
N LEU A 96 0.06 0.07 17.39
CA LEU A 96 1.34 0.20 18.07
C LEU A 96 1.26 0.27 19.60
N ALA A 97 0.09 0.54 20.19
CA ALA A 97 -0.07 0.57 21.64
C ALA A 97 0.17 -0.81 22.29
N ALA A 98 0.03 -1.88 21.52
CA ALA A 98 0.34 -3.25 21.96
C ALA A 98 1.86 -3.53 22.04
N ILE A 99 2.70 -2.64 21.52
CA ILE A 99 4.16 -2.79 21.47
C ILE A 99 4.79 -1.79 22.43
N ARG A 100 5.84 -2.24 23.15
CA ARG A 100 6.59 -1.36 24.06
C ARG A 100 7.02 -0.07 23.38
N ASP A 101 6.92 1.06 24.08
CA ASP A 101 7.33 2.38 23.57
C ASP A 101 8.84 2.60 23.74
N GLU A 102 9.61 1.66 23.19
CA GLU A 102 11.08 1.59 23.28
C GLU A 102 11.66 1.29 21.89
N PRO A 103 12.88 1.74 21.59
CA PRO A 103 13.52 1.53 20.29
C PRO A 103 14.03 0.07 20.16
N VAL A 104 13.13 -0.83 19.77
CA VAL A 104 13.42 -2.26 19.63
C VAL A 104 13.34 -2.77 18.18
N LEU A 105 12.70 -2.03 17.29
CA LEU A 105 12.45 -2.46 15.90
C LEU A 105 13.61 -2.05 14.98
N ASP A 106 14.09 -2.99 14.18
CA ASP A 106 15.07 -2.74 13.13
C ASP A 106 14.40 -2.34 11.81
N LEU A 107 13.20 -2.86 11.57
CA LEU A 107 12.40 -2.58 10.38
C LEU A 107 10.92 -2.42 10.73
N VAL A 108 10.29 -1.37 10.22
CA VAL A 108 8.83 -1.25 10.16
C VAL A 108 8.40 -1.16 8.70
N VAL A 109 7.37 -1.91 8.33
CA VAL A 109 6.77 -1.89 7.00
C VAL A 109 5.30 -1.50 7.12
N MET A 110 4.85 -0.57 6.27
CA MET A 110 3.46 -0.12 6.20
C MET A 110 3.08 0.13 4.75
N PHE A 111 2.24 -0.75 4.18
CA PHE A 111 1.83 -0.67 2.78
C PHE A 111 0.32 -0.47 2.65
N HIS A 112 -0.08 0.67 2.09
CA HIS A 112 -1.49 1.06 1.95
C HIS A 112 -2.24 1.03 3.28
N VAL A 113 -1.67 1.68 4.28
CA VAL A 113 -2.23 1.79 5.63
C VAL A 113 -2.25 3.23 6.11
N LEU A 114 -1.17 4.00 5.89
CA LEU A 114 -1.01 5.35 6.42
C LEU A 114 -2.10 6.31 5.95
N GLU A 115 -2.55 6.16 4.70
CA GLU A 115 -3.63 6.95 4.09
C GLU A 115 -5.01 6.71 4.73
N HIS A 116 -5.17 5.60 5.45
CA HIS A 116 -6.42 5.24 6.14
C HIS A 116 -6.49 5.75 7.59
N LEU A 117 -5.40 6.30 8.11
CA LEU A 117 -5.34 6.77 9.49
C LEU A 117 -5.87 8.19 9.63
N ALA A 118 -6.62 8.43 10.69
CA ALA A 118 -7.16 9.76 11.00
C ALA A 118 -6.03 10.75 11.39
N ASP A 119 -5.01 10.27 12.10
CA ASP A 119 -3.82 11.04 12.46
C ASP A 119 -2.54 10.28 12.05
N PRO A 120 -2.13 10.36 10.78
CA PRO A 120 -0.94 9.69 10.29
C PRO A 120 0.35 10.25 10.91
N LEU A 121 0.36 11.51 11.36
CA LEU A 121 1.54 12.10 11.98
C LEU A 121 1.77 11.56 13.40
N ALA A 122 0.70 11.37 14.17
CA ALA A 122 0.80 10.73 15.48
C ALA A 122 1.32 9.29 15.35
N GLU A 123 0.86 8.54 14.34
CA GLU A 123 1.33 7.18 14.06
C GLU A 123 2.81 7.16 13.68
N LEU A 124 3.25 8.02 12.77
CA LEU A 124 4.66 8.13 12.38
C LEU A 124 5.56 8.48 13.56
N ARG A 125 5.12 9.36 14.46
CA ARG A 125 5.85 9.66 15.71
C ARG A 125 5.91 8.45 16.64
N ALA A 126 4.82 7.69 16.75
CA ALA A 126 4.77 6.48 17.56
C ALA A 126 5.70 5.39 16.99
N ILE A 127 5.76 5.23 15.67
CA ILE A 127 6.75 4.38 14.98
C ILE A 127 8.16 4.87 15.29
N GLY A 128 8.42 6.19 15.20
CA GLY A 128 9.73 6.79 15.44
C GLY A 128 10.28 6.50 16.83
N ARG A 129 9.43 6.37 17.86
CA ARG A 129 9.88 6.00 19.20
C ARG A 129 10.31 4.54 19.32
N ARG A 130 9.76 3.66 18.46
CA ARG A 130 9.97 2.20 18.50
C ARG A 130 11.03 1.69 17.55
N VAL A 131 11.34 2.46 16.51
CA VAL A 131 12.41 2.14 15.57
C VAL A 131 13.76 2.56 16.18
N LYS A 132 14.72 1.65 16.17
CA LYS A 132 16.10 1.92 16.64
C LYS A 132 16.73 3.06 15.85
N PRO A 133 17.65 3.84 16.42
CA PRO A 133 18.53 4.71 15.65
C PRO A 133 19.20 3.91 14.50
N GLY A 134 19.17 4.44 13.28
CA GLY A 134 19.61 3.71 12.08
C GLY A 134 18.63 2.66 11.54
N GLY A 135 17.56 2.32 12.28
CA GLY A 135 16.52 1.41 11.81
C GLY A 135 15.68 2.02 10.67
N THR A 136 15.00 1.17 9.94
CA THR A 136 14.34 1.53 8.68
C THR A 136 12.81 1.48 8.79
N LEU A 137 12.14 2.48 8.22
CA LEU A 137 10.71 2.49 7.94
C LEU A 137 10.50 2.45 6.42
N ILE A 138 9.73 1.47 5.93
CA ILE A 138 9.32 1.39 4.52
C ILE A 138 7.83 1.64 4.43
N LEU A 139 7.46 2.70 3.73
CA LEU A 139 6.07 3.09 3.47
C LEU A 139 5.70 2.86 2.01
N GLY A 140 4.52 2.31 1.75
CA GLY A 140 3.88 2.34 0.44
C GLY A 140 2.59 3.15 0.53
N VAL A 141 2.49 4.27 -0.18
CA VAL A 141 1.30 5.13 -0.17
C VAL A 141 0.95 5.64 -1.58
N PRO A 142 -0.33 5.91 -1.88
CA PRO A 142 -0.72 6.58 -3.11
C PRO A 142 -0.10 7.97 -3.23
N ASN A 143 0.28 8.34 -4.45
CA ASN A 143 0.87 9.64 -4.77
C ASN A 143 -0.16 10.54 -5.47
N ILE A 144 -0.75 11.49 -4.74
CA ILE A 144 -1.74 12.44 -5.29
C ILE A 144 -1.12 13.37 -6.36
N ALA A 145 0.20 13.54 -6.35
CA ALA A 145 0.92 14.33 -7.35
C ALA A 145 1.27 13.54 -8.63
N SER A 146 0.83 12.29 -8.74
CA SER A 146 1.11 11.41 -9.88
C SER A 146 0.46 11.89 -11.18
N TRP A 147 1.01 11.42 -12.31
CA TRP A 147 0.37 11.65 -13.62
C TRP A 147 -1.04 11.04 -13.69
N GLN A 148 -1.24 9.85 -13.10
CA GLN A 148 -2.57 9.24 -13.05
C GLN A 148 -3.57 10.12 -12.31
N ALA A 149 -3.22 10.61 -11.12
CA ALA A 149 -4.10 11.47 -10.33
C ALA A 149 -4.49 12.73 -11.11
N ARG A 150 -3.53 13.38 -11.79
CA ARG A 150 -3.77 14.59 -12.59
C ARG A 150 -4.64 14.34 -13.81
N LEU A 151 -4.42 13.23 -14.52
CA LEU A 151 -5.12 12.93 -15.77
C LEU A 151 -6.50 12.30 -15.54
N VAL A 152 -6.67 11.47 -14.53
CA VAL A 152 -7.94 10.79 -14.24
C VAL A 152 -8.84 11.64 -13.35
N GLY A 153 -8.27 12.48 -12.49
CA GLY A 153 -9.00 13.43 -11.65
C GLY A 153 -9.84 12.72 -10.58
N SER A 154 -11.10 13.14 -10.43
CA SER A 154 -12.01 12.62 -9.39
C SER A 154 -12.34 11.13 -9.50
N ARG A 155 -12.06 10.51 -10.64
CA ARG A 155 -12.26 9.07 -10.84
C ARG A 155 -11.00 8.23 -10.60
N TRP A 156 -9.89 8.87 -10.18
CA TRP A 156 -8.65 8.16 -9.89
C TRP A 156 -8.85 7.11 -8.79
N MET A 157 -8.48 5.85 -9.09
CA MET A 157 -8.79 4.71 -8.24
C MET A 157 -8.23 4.80 -6.80
N HIS A 158 -7.15 5.55 -6.62
CA HIS A 158 -6.54 5.73 -5.30
C HIS A 158 -7.07 6.95 -4.53
N LEU A 159 -8.06 7.69 -5.04
CA LEU A 159 -8.79 8.62 -4.19
C LEU A 159 -9.56 7.88 -3.11
N ASP A 160 -10.23 6.80 -3.50
CA ASP A 160 -10.87 5.82 -2.63
C ASP A 160 -11.60 6.40 -1.39
N VAL A 161 -12.30 7.51 -1.58
CA VAL A 161 -13.06 8.20 -0.53
C VAL A 161 -14.31 7.39 -0.18
N PRO A 162 -14.63 7.19 1.11
CA PRO A 162 -14.02 7.79 2.29
C PRO A 162 -12.95 6.92 2.98
N ARG A 163 -12.47 5.84 2.36
CA ARG A 163 -11.47 4.96 2.98
C ARG A 163 -10.10 5.61 3.11
N HIS A 164 -9.66 6.34 2.08
CA HIS A 164 -8.47 7.16 2.16
C HIS A 164 -8.82 8.51 2.78
N LEU A 165 -8.39 8.71 4.02
CA LEU A 165 -8.66 9.93 4.79
C LEU A 165 -7.63 11.02 4.47
N VAL A 166 -6.43 10.63 4.09
CA VAL A 166 -5.33 11.54 3.76
C VAL A 166 -4.68 11.13 2.43
N HIS A 167 -4.34 12.12 1.61
CA HIS A 167 -3.62 11.90 0.36
C HIS A 167 -2.25 12.57 0.42
N PHE A 168 -1.21 11.82 0.10
CA PHE A 168 0.17 12.27 0.20
C PHE A 168 0.76 12.64 -1.16
N SER A 169 1.47 13.76 -1.21
CA SER A 169 2.49 14.04 -2.23
C SER A 169 3.88 13.65 -1.69
N PRO A 170 4.91 13.52 -2.56
CA PRO A 170 6.28 13.28 -2.10
C PRO A 170 6.75 14.29 -1.05
N ASP A 171 6.49 15.59 -1.24
CA ASP A 171 6.87 16.62 -0.30
C ASP A 171 6.10 16.52 1.03
N ALA A 172 4.82 16.14 0.98
CA ALA A 172 4.00 16.00 2.18
C ALA A 172 4.48 14.84 3.06
N ILE A 173 4.77 13.68 2.45
CA ILE A 173 5.28 12.53 3.20
C ILE A 173 6.69 12.78 3.74
N GLU A 174 7.55 13.47 2.99
CA GLU A 174 8.88 13.83 3.47
C GLU A 174 8.81 14.74 4.70
N ARG A 175 7.96 15.79 4.67
CA ARG A 175 7.75 16.66 5.85
C ARG A 175 7.22 15.89 7.06
N ALA A 176 6.25 14.99 6.85
CA ALA A 176 5.68 14.17 7.92
C ALA A 176 6.74 13.24 8.55
N LEU A 177 7.58 12.63 7.73
CA LEU A 177 8.66 11.77 8.17
C LEU A 177 9.72 12.55 8.97
N ARG A 178 10.18 13.70 8.46
CA ARG A 178 11.12 14.57 9.17
C ARG A 178 10.57 15.02 10.53
N ALA A 179 9.30 15.44 10.59
CA ALA A 179 8.63 15.83 11.84
C ALA A 179 8.47 14.66 12.83
N SER A 180 8.71 13.43 12.38
CA SER A 180 8.64 12.20 13.17
C SER A 180 10.04 11.61 13.48
N GLY A 181 11.12 12.35 13.12
CA GLY A 181 12.52 11.99 13.39
C GLY A 181 13.05 10.95 12.41
N PHE A 182 12.58 10.96 11.18
CA PHE A 182 13.09 10.14 10.09
C PHE A 182 13.68 11.01 8.99
N ARG A 183 14.78 10.54 8.40
CA ARG A 183 15.33 11.07 7.16
C ARG A 183 14.92 10.17 5.99
N VAL A 184 14.36 10.74 4.94
CA VAL A 184 14.08 10.01 3.71
C VAL A 184 15.39 9.63 3.04
N ALA A 185 15.62 8.35 2.87
CA ALA A 185 16.81 7.81 2.20
C ALA A 185 16.56 7.54 0.72
N ARG A 186 15.32 7.17 0.37
CA ARG A 186 14.96 6.82 -1.00
C ARG A 186 13.45 6.94 -1.23
N VAL A 187 13.07 7.34 -2.44
CA VAL A 187 11.70 7.21 -2.95
C VAL A 187 11.74 6.41 -4.25
N ASN A 188 10.89 5.40 -4.35
CA ASN A 188 10.71 4.58 -5.55
C ASN A 188 9.27 4.71 -6.03
N PHE A 189 9.07 5.07 -7.29
CA PHE A 189 7.76 5.28 -7.90
C PHE A 189 7.29 4.09 -8.74
N ARG A 190 7.99 2.94 -8.70
CA ARG A 190 7.66 1.77 -9.51
C ARG A 190 6.71 0.85 -8.77
N SER A 191 5.49 0.75 -9.28
CA SER A 191 4.50 -0.20 -8.77
C SER A 191 3.89 -0.99 -9.92
N PHE A 192 4.41 -2.19 -10.15
CA PHE A 192 3.94 -3.08 -11.22
C PHE A 192 2.52 -3.59 -10.96
N GLU A 193 2.12 -3.70 -9.71
CA GLU A 193 0.80 -4.18 -9.30
C GLU A 193 -0.27 -3.11 -9.38
N HIS A 194 0.08 -1.82 -9.32
CA HIS A 194 -0.90 -0.74 -9.28
C HIS A 194 -0.90 0.12 -10.54
N ASP A 195 0.29 0.57 -11.00
CA ASP A 195 0.35 1.60 -12.03
C ASP A 195 -0.21 1.16 -13.39
N PRO A 196 0.15 -0.03 -13.96
CA PRO A 196 -0.42 -0.44 -15.24
C PRO A 196 -1.94 -0.63 -15.16
N VAL A 197 -2.44 -1.27 -14.08
CA VAL A 197 -3.88 -1.48 -13.85
C VAL A 197 -4.60 -0.15 -13.66
N GLY A 198 -3.99 0.78 -12.93
CA GLY A 198 -4.55 2.11 -12.71
C GLY A 198 -4.67 2.94 -14.01
N TRP A 199 -3.75 2.79 -14.95
CA TRP A 199 -3.86 3.42 -16.26
C TRP A 199 -4.98 2.83 -17.10
N VAL A 200 -5.14 1.49 -17.11
CA VAL A 200 -6.26 0.82 -17.81
C VAL A 200 -7.59 1.24 -17.19
N GLN A 201 -7.70 1.20 -15.87
CA GLN A 201 -8.92 1.59 -15.17
C GLN A 201 -9.27 3.06 -15.44
N GLY A 202 -8.29 3.97 -15.30
CA GLY A 202 -8.49 5.39 -15.58
C GLY A 202 -8.90 5.67 -17.03
N GLY A 203 -8.37 4.90 -17.98
CA GLY A 203 -8.78 4.95 -19.38
C GLY A 203 -10.25 4.52 -19.58
N LEU A 204 -10.66 3.41 -18.99
CA LEU A 204 -12.06 2.93 -19.02
C LEU A 204 -13.00 3.94 -18.34
N ASP A 205 -12.62 4.48 -17.19
CA ASP A 205 -13.41 5.48 -16.46
C ASP A 205 -13.62 6.76 -17.29
N ARG A 206 -12.61 7.20 -18.05
CA ARG A 206 -12.74 8.35 -18.95
C ARG A 206 -13.58 8.08 -20.20
N LEU A 207 -13.62 6.83 -20.66
CA LEU A 207 -14.50 6.38 -21.74
C LEU A 207 -15.95 6.18 -21.30
N GLY A 208 -16.28 6.46 -20.03
CA GLY A 208 -17.65 6.41 -19.52
C GLY A 208 -18.07 5.05 -18.97
N PHE A 209 -17.16 4.09 -18.83
CA PHE A 209 -17.46 2.85 -18.15
C PHE A 209 -17.70 3.06 -16.65
N GLU A 210 -18.34 2.09 -16.01
CA GLU A 210 -18.57 2.10 -14.57
C GLU A 210 -17.27 2.25 -13.80
N GLN A 211 -17.24 3.16 -12.83
CA GLN A 211 -16.03 3.41 -12.03
C GLN A 211 -15.57 2.14 -11.30
N GLY A 212 -14.28 1.84 -11.44
CA GLY A 212 -13.71 0.63 -10.87
C GLY A 212 -14.06 -0.66 -11.61
N PHE A 213 -14.59 -0.58 -12.85
CA PHE A 213 -15.05 -1.73 -13.64
C PHE A 213 -14.05 -2.88 -13.67
N LEU A 214 -12.80 -2.59 -14.03
CA LEU A 214 -11.74 -3.62 -14.15
C LEU A 214 -11.46 -4.29 -12.80
N LEU A 215 -11.41 -3.51 -11.73
CA LEU A 215 -11.17 -4.02 -10.37
C LEU A 215 -12.34 -4.89 -9.90
N LYS A 216 -13.57 -4.45 -10.14
CA LYS A 216 -14.80 -5.23 -9.84
C LYS A 216 -14.82 -6.55 -10.59
N LEU A 217 -14.40 -6.54 -11.87
CA LEU A 217 -14.30 -7.73 -12.69
C LEU A 217 -13.24 -8.71 -12.16
N LEU A 218 -12.03 -8.21 -11.86
CA LEU A 218 -10.92 -9.02 -11.34
C LEU A 218 -11.16 -9.57 -9.94
N ALA A 219 -11.80 -8.77 -9.07
CA ALA A 219 -12.14 -9.15 -7.70
C ALA A 219 -13.45 -9.97 -7.61
N ARG A 220 -14.14 -10.22 -8.72
CA ARG A 220 -15.47 -10.90 -8.77
C ARG A 220 -16.48 -10.27 -7.81
N MET A 221 -16.50 -8.93 -7.74
CA MET A 221 -17.46 -8.23 -6.90
C MET A 221 -18.88 -8.34 -7.50
N PRO A 222 -19.91 -8.60 -6.66
CA PRO A 222 -21.29 -8.77 -7.16
C PRO A 222 -21.96 -7.47 -7.62
N GLU A 223 -21.42 -6.32 -7.23
CA GLU A 223 -21.99 -4.98 -7.47
C GLU A 223 -21.64 -4.41 -8.86
N ARG A 224 -21.65 -5.27 -9.89
CA ARG A 224 -21.42 -4.83 -11.26
C ARG A 224 -22.76 -4.56 -11.94
N HIS A 225 -23.00 -3.32 -12.34
CA HIS A 225 -24.25 -2.89 -13.00
C HIS A 225 -24.16 -2.88 -14.54
N SER A 226 -22.98 -3.19 -15.12
CA SER A 226 -22.75 -3.15 -16.55
C SER A 226 -23.34 -4.38 -17.25
N GLY A 227 -24.14 -4.16 -18.29
CA GLY A 227 -24.68 -5.22 -19.13
C GLY A 227 -23.61 -5.95 -19.96
N LEU A 228 -23.99 -7.09 -20.58
CA LEU A 228 -23.09 -7.91 -21.39
C LEU A 228 -22.36 -7.13 -22.51
N PRO A 229 -23.02 -6.26 -23.31
CA PRO A 229 -22.35 -5.50 -24.37
C PRO A 229 -21.23 -4.56 -23.81
N ALA A 230 -21.50 -3.86 -22.72
CA ALA A 230 -20.51 -3.00 -22.08
C ALA A 230 -19.33 -3.80 -21.51
N THR A 231 -19.61 -5.00 -20.99
CA THR A 231 -18.56 -5.91 -20.50
C THR A 231 -17.65 -6.36 -21.64
N VAL A 232 -18.21 -6.77 -22.77
CA VAL A 232 -17.44 -7.20 -23.95
C VAL A 232 -16.60 -6.03 -24.47
N ALA A 233 -17.18 -4.85 -24.62
CA ALA A 233 -16.47 -3.65 -25.07
C ALA A 233 -15.30 -3.29 -24.13
N ALA A 234 -15.51 -3.31 -22.81
CA ALA A 234 -14.46 -3.03 -21.84
C ALA A 234 -13.32 -4.06 -21.88
N VAL A 235 -13.64 -5.34 -22.05
CA VAL A 235 -12.64 -6.41 -22.18
C VAL A 235 -11.83 -6.22 -23.46
N LEU A 236 -12.46 -5.92 -24.60
CA LEU A 236 -11.75 -5.65 -25.86
C LEU A 236 -10.84 -4.42 -25.76
N LEU A 237 -11.31 -3.35 -25.11
CA LEU A 237 -10.51 -2.13 -24.88
C LEU A 237 -9.37 -2.33 -23.88
N THR A 238 -9.47 -3.32 -22.99
CA THR A 238 -8.42 -3.59 -22.00
C THR A 238 -7.07 -3.90 -22.64
N VAL A 239 -7.04 -4.60 -23.79
CA VAL A 239 -5.80 -4.99 -24.47
C VAL A 239 -5.00 -3.75 -24.95
N PRO A 240 -5.57 -2.86 -25.79
CA PRO A 240 -4.84 -1.66 -26.23
C PRO A 240 -4.54 -0.70 -25.06
N LEU A 241 -5.46 -0.56 -24.09
CA LEU A 241 -5.24 0.24 -22.90
C LEU A 241 -4.12 -0.34 -22.02
N ALA A 242 -3.95 -1.66 -21.95
CA ALA A 242 -2.85 -2.27 -21.19
C ALA A 242 -1.48 -1.97 -21.82
N ALA A 243 -1.37 -2.04 -23.15
CA ALA A 243 -0.14 -1.67 -23.85
C ALA A 243 0.21 -0.20 -23.61
N LEU A 244 -0.74 0.71 -23.81
CA LEU A 244 -0.55 2.14 -23.53
C LEU A 244 -0.28 2.39 -22.04
N GLY A 245 -1.02 1.73 -21.17
CA GLY A 245 -0.87 1.85 -19.71
C GLY A 245 0.51 1.43 -19.23
N LEU A 246 1.11 0.40 -19.82
CA LEU A 246 2.48 -0.01 -19.51
C LEU A 246 3.50 1.06 -19.93
N VAL A 247 3.35 1.63 -21.14
CA VAL A 247 4.21 2.73 -21.60
C VAL A 247 4.10 3.94 -20.67
N LEU A 248 2.88 4.35 -20.32
CA LEU A 248 2.63 5.47 -19.43
C LEU A 248 3.14 5.20 -18.00
N ALA A 249 3.01 3.96 -17.51
CA ALA A 249 3.56 3.57 -16.23
C ALA A 249 5.07 3.72 -16.21
N VAL A 250 5.78 3.19 -17.23
CA VAL A 250 7.24 3.30 -17.32
C VAL A 250 7.68 4.76 -17.44
N ALA A 251 6.98 5.55 -18.23
CA ALA A 251 7.26 6.98 -18.38
C ALA A 251 7.08 7.73 -17.05
N SER A 252 5.96 7.50 -16.36
CA SER A 252 5.68 8.13 -15.06
C SER A 252 6.70 7.71 -13.99
N TRP A 253 7.16 6.45 -13.98
CA TRP A 253 8.21 6.02 -13.05
C TRP A 253 9.54 6.74 -13.28
N ARG A 254 9.93 6.93 -14.55
CA ARG A 254 11.15 7.67 -14.89
C ARG A 254 11.06 9.15 -14.56
N ALA A 255 9.85 9.71 -14.62
CA ALA A 255 9.57 11.10 -14.25
C ALA A 255 9.37 11.31 -12.73
N GLY A 256 9.46 10.26 -11.88
CA GLY A 256 9.17 10.38 -10.46
C GLY A 256 7.70 10.67 -10.15
N ALA A 257 6.79 10.28 -11.04
CA ALA A 257 5.36 10.63 -11.00
C ALA A 257 4.43 9.40 -11.07
N GLY A 258 4.89 8.24 -10.61
CA GLY A 258 4.09 7.02 -10.48
C GLY A 258 2.95 7.19 -9.48
N ALA A 259 1.88 6.40 -9.64
CA ALA A 259 0.65 6.50 -8.85
C ALA A 259 0.82 6.04 -7.40
N VAL A 260 1.80 5.20 -7.14
CA VAL A 260 2.18 4.76 -5.79
C VAL A 260 3.66 5.08 -5.58
N MET A 261 3.99 5.54 -4.39
CA MET A 261 5.38 5.75 -3.97
C MET A 261 5.74 4.82 -2.82
N GLU A 262 6.90 4.18 -2.92
CA GLU A 262 7.55 3.43 -1.86
C GLU A 262 8.65 4.31 -1.27
N VAL A 263 8.49 4.70 -0.02
CA VAL A 263 9.37 5.63 0.67
C VAL A 263 10.18 4.87 1.72
N TRP A 264 11.48 5.01 1.64
CA TRP A 264 12.44 4.47 2.61
C TRP A 264 12.91 5.59 3.49
N ALA A 265 12.73 5.43 4.78
CA ALA A 265 13.13 6.40 5.78
C ALA A 265 13.97 5.73 6.86
N VAL A 266 15.02 6.37 7.27
CA VAL A 266 15.94 5.91 8.32
C VAL A 266 15.75 6.77 9.55
N ARG A 267 15.63 6.12 10.70
CA ARG A 267 15.53 6.80 11.99
C ARG A 267 16.81 7.54 12.29
N GLU A 268 16.74 8.85 12.48
CA GLU A 268 17.88 9.66 12.84
C GLU A 268 18.35 9.36 14.27
N GLU A 269 19.66 9.39 14.50
CA GLU A 269 20.22 9.40 15.84
C GLU A 269 19.76 10.69 16.53
N ARG A 270 19.35 10.61 17.79
CA ARG A 270 19.13 11.83 18.57
C ARG A 270 20.48 12.50 18.72
N SER A 271 20.63 13.71 18.20
CA SER A 271 21.74 14.59 18.62
C SER A 271 21.71 14.65 20.16
N GLN A 272 22.77 14.22 20.78
CA GLN A 272 22.98 14.48 22.21
C GLN A 272 23.43 15.95 22.29
N ASP A 273 22.46 16.88 22.32
CA ASP A 273 22.69 18.25 22.75
C ASP A 273 22.40 18.36 24.24
#